data_82b417689945caf0122c06a93ee297c9
#
_entry.id   82b417689945caf0122c06a93ee297c9
#
_cell.length_a   1.000
_cell.length_b   1.000
_cell.length_c   1.000
_cell.angle_alpha   90.00
_cell.angle_beta   90.00
_cell.angle_gamma   90.00
#
_symmetry.space_group_name_H-M   'P 1'
#
loop_
_entity.id
_entity.type
_entity.pdbx_description
1 polymer ?
#
loop_
_entity_poly.entity_id
_entity_poly.type
_entity_poly.pdbx_seq_one_letter_code
_entity_poly.pdbx_strand_id
1 'polypeptide(L)'
;LSLRRQRQMCIRDSWYAMRDLKRRHAKLPAYKMFENLKVQCFTPMVHRLVVVGGKRVDQEVPFMQDLLFVKDTREHLDAIVESTPKLQYRYKLGVQHTPIIVPVADMERFIKAVEASDNPKFYSPDEVTPEMRNRKIRIIGGQLDGYTGTLVTTRGSKTKRLLVELPTLLAASIEVEAEYIQLIP
;
A
#
# COMPACT_ATOMS: atom_id res chain seq x y z
N LEU A 1 -2.29 25.78 24.46
CA LEU A 1 -0.94 25.30 24.05
C LEU A 1 -0.97 23.93 23.37
N SER A 2 -1.95 23.08 23.67
CA SER A 2 -2.11 21.72 23.12
C SER A 2 -2.57 21.70 21.65
N LEU A 3 -3.51 22.56 21.26
CA LEU A 3 -4.09 22.61 19.91
C LEU A 3 -3.10 23.14 18.84
N ARG A 4 -2.16 24.02 19.20
CA ARG A 4 -1.11 24.45 18.27
C ARG A 4 -0.07 23.36 18.01
N ARG A 5 0.28 22.53 19.01
CA ARG A 5 1.17 21.38 18.81
C ARG A 5 0.55 20.28 17.94
N GLN A 6 -0.76 20.03 18.09
CA GLN A 6 -1.46 19.07 17.23
C GLN A 6 -1.59 19.55 15.78
N ARG A 7 -1.78 20.86 15.53
CA ARG A 7 -1.75 21.41 14.17
C ARG A 7 -0.36 21.36 13.53
N GLN A 8 0.72 21.56 14.30
CA GLN A 8 2.08 21.43 13.76
C GLN A 8 2.50 19.97 13.49
N MET A 9 1.92 18.97 14.18
CA MET A 9 2.13 17.55 13.85
C MET A 9 1.43 17.12 12.55
N CYS A 10 0.36 17.81 12.13
CA CYS A 10 -0.33 17.54 10.86
C CYS A 10 0.37 18.12 9.62
N ILE A 11 1.41 18.95 9.78
CA ILE A 11 2.13 19.60 8.67
C ILE A 11 3.37 18.80 8.23
N ARG A 12 3.80 17.80 9.02
CA ARG A 12 5.02 17.04 8.74
C ARG A 12 4.68 15.68 8.17
N ASP A 13 5.14 15.46 6.94
CA ASP A 13 5.29 14.17 6.27
C ASP A 13 4.13 13.16 6.50
N SER A 14 3.06 13.36 5.80
CA SER A 14 1.95 12.40 5.77
C SER A 14 2.02 11.56 4.51
N TRP A 15 1.53 10.32 4.58
CA TRP A 15 1.36 9.48 3.41
C TRP A 15 0.05 9.84 2.70
N TYR A 16 0.15 10.34 1.48
CA TYR A 16 -0.98 10.66 0.62
C TYR A 16 -1.20 9.54 -0.39
N ALA A 17 -2.44 9.06 -0.50
CA ALA A 17 -2.82 8.18 -1.60
C ALA A 17 -3.04 9.02 -2.86
N MET A 18 -2.36 8.67 -3.93
CA MET A 18 -2.37 9.42 -5.19
C MET A 18 -2.76 8.54 -6.37
N ARG A 19 -3.11 9.16 -7.48
CA ARG A 19 -3.46 8.51 -8.75
C ARG A 19 -2.51 8.95 -9.84
N ASP A 20 -1.95 7.96 -10.54
CA ASP A 20 -1.25 8.19 -11.81
C ASP A 20 -2.19 7.82 -12.97
N LEU A 21 -2.70 8.80 -13.67
CA LEU A 21 -3.59 8.63 -14.83
C LEU A 21 -2.83 8.46 -16.15
N LYS A 22 -1.52 8.26 -16.10
CA LYS A 22 -0.71 7.97 -17.29
C LYS A 22 -1.02 6.57 -17.82
N ARG A 23 -0.75 6.38 -19.12
CA ARG A 23 -0.93 5.06 -19.74
C ARG A 23 0.08 4.04 -19.18
N ARG A 24 -0.28 2.77 -19.22
CA ARG A 24 0.52 1.63 -18.69
C ARG A 24 1.98 1.60 -19.19
N HIS A 25 2.25 2.13 -20.39
CA HIS A 25 3.59 2.15 -21.00
C HIS A 25 4.18 3.58 -21.07
N ALA A 26 3.77 4.46 -20.15
CA ALA A 26 4.38 5.78 -20.07
C ALA A 26 5.88 5.66 -19.79
N LYS A 27 6.70 6.44 -20.49
CA LYS A 27 8.17 6.44 -20.32
C LYS A 27 8.59 6.76 -18.89
N LEU A 28 7.82 7.64 -18.22
CA LEU A 28 8.06 8.03 -16.83
C LEU A 28 6.74 7.94 -16.04
N PRO A 29 6.45 6.80 -15.43
CA PRO A 29 5.34 6.67 -14.49
C PRO A 29 5.59 7.50 -13.23
N ALA A 30 4.54 7.84 -12.49
CA ALA A 30 4.64 8.76 -11.35
C ALA A 30 5.58 8.25 -10.25
N TYR A 31 5.58 6.95 -9.95
CA TYR A 31 6.47 6.40 -8.93
C TYR A 31 7.96 6.63 -9.27
N LYS A 32 8.38 6.42 -10.54
CA LYS A 32 9.75 6.73 -10.99
C LYS A 32 10.06 8.22 -10.97
N MET A 33 9.07 9.06 -11.24
CA MET A 33 9.23 10.51 -11.13
C MET A 33 9.52 10.91 -9.66
N PHE A 34 8.79 10.37 -8.69
CA PHE A 34 9.03 10.65 -7.28
C PHE A 34 10.38 10.09 -6.79
N GLU A 35 10.81 8.92 -7.26
CA GLU A 35 12.16 8.38 -7.01
C GLU A 35 13.23 9.35 -7.51
N ASN A 36 13.08 9.88 -8.74
CA ASN A 36 14.01 10.87 -9.29
C ASN A 36 14.05 12.18 -8.48
N LEU A 37 12.89 12.59 -7.95
CA LEU A 37 12.79 13.75 -7.07
C LEU A 37 13.29 13.47 -5.64
N LYS A 38 13.68 12.24 -5.33
CA LYS A 38 14.06 11.76 -3.98
C LYS A 38 12.96 11.96 -2.94
N VAL A 39 11.71 11.93 -3.37
CA VAL A 39 10.54 11.94 -2.50
C VAL A 39 10.16 10.50 -2.18
N GLN A 40 9.95 10.21 -0.90
CA GLN A 40 9.61 8.85 -0.48
C GLN A 40 8.25 8.44 -1.05
N CYS A 41 8.23 7.38 -1.83
CA CYS A 41 6.99 6.82 -2.39
C CYS A 41 6.95 5.30 -2.22
N PHE A 42 5.74 4.76 -2.26
CA PHE A 42 5.49 3.32 -2.24
C PHE A 42 4.44 2.98 -3.28
N THR A 43 4.74 2.00 -4.12
CA THR A 43 3.81 1.41 -5.08
C THR A 43 3.89 -0.11 -4.93
N PRO A 44 2.75 -0.81 -4.70
CA PRO A 44 2.77 -2.27 -4.63
C PRO A 44 3.16 -2.85 -5.98
N MET A 45 4.26 -3.59 -6.02
CA MET A 45 4.82 -4.18 -7.24
C MET A 45 4.53 -5.68 -7.29
N VAL A 46 4.28 -6.21 -8.47
CA VAL A 46 4.06 -7.64 -8.71
C VAL A 46 4.82 -8.10 -9.95
N HIS A 47 5.30 -9.32 -9.93
CA HIS A 47 5.85 -9.97 -11.10
C HIS A 47 4.76 -10.45 -12.05
N ARG A 48 4.84 -10.06 -13.31
CA ARG A 48 3.92 -10.49 -14.37
C ARG A 48 4.66 -10.85 -15.64
N LEU A 49 4.22 -11.91 -16.31
CA LEU A 49 4.68 -12.23 -17.64
C LEU A 49 4.08 -11.26 -18.65
N VAL A 50 4.91 -10.38 -19.20
CA VAL A 50 4.53 -9.41 -20.24
C VAL A 50 5.16 -9.83 -21.58
N VAL A 51 4.50 -9.49 -22.68
CA VAL A 51 5.03 -9.76 -24.02
C VAL A 51 5.77 -8.52 -24.50
N VAL A 52 7.08 -8.67 -24.65
CA VAL A 52 7.96 -7.61 -25.20
C VAL A 52 8.64 -8.17 -26.46
N GLY A 53 8.41 -7.55 -27.61
CA GLY A 53 8.98 -7.99 -28.89
C GLY A 53 8.60 -9.44 -29.24
N GLY A 54 7.40 -9.92 -28.91
CA GLY A 54 6.91 -11.28 -29.17
C GLY A 54 7.42 -12.34 -28.18
N LYS A 55 8.27 -11.98 -27.21
CA LYS A 55 8.78 -12.89 -26.16
C LYS A 55 8.08 -12.60 -24.84
N ARG A 56 7.80 -13.66 -24.06
CA ARG A 56 7.32 -13.55 -22.68
C ARG A 56 8.51 -13.26 -21.78
N VAL A 57 8.44 -12.12 -21.08
CA VAL A 57 9.46 -11.67 -20.13
C VAL A 57 8.78 -11.48 -18.78
N ASP A 58 9.38 -12.01 -17.71
CA ASP A 58 8.95 -11.69 -16.36
C ASP A 58 9.37 -10.25 -16.04
N GLN A 59 8.42 -9.43 -15.67
CA GLN A 59 8.65 -8.02 -15.38
C GLN A 59 7.93 -7.61 -14.11
N GLU A 60 8.62 -6.87 -13.28
CA GLU A 60 8.02 -6.22 -12.12
C GLU A 60 7.22 -4.99 -12.57
N VAL A 61 5.93 -5.01 -12.24
CA VAL A 61 4.98 -3.95 -12.63
C VAL A 61 4.08 -3.57 -11.45
N PRO A 62 3.54 -2.35 -11.41
CA PRO A 62 2.57 -1.99 -10.39
C PRO A 62 1.37 -2.92 -10.38
N PHE A 63 0.96 -3.36 -9.17
CA PHE A 63 -0.26 -4.16 -8.99
C PHE A 63 -1.50 -3.39 -9.45
N MET A 64 -1.64 -2.15 -8.98
CA MET A 64 -2.62 -1.17 -9.45
C MET A 64 -1.89 0.00 -10.09
N GLN A 65 -2.09 0.18 -11.39
CA GLN A 65 -1.36 1.18 -12.16
C GLN A 65 -1.61 2.62 -11.68
N ASP A 66 -2.81 2.88 -11.20
CA ASP A 66 -3.25 4.21 -10.78
C ASP A 66 -3.16 4.45 -9.28
N LEU A 67 -2.48 3.56 -8.52
CA LEU A 67 -2.31 3.70 -7.07
C LEU A 67 -0.84 3.83 -6.71
N LEU A 68 -0.52 4.93 -6.03
CA LEU A 68 0.76 5.12 -5.36
C LEU A 68 0.55 5.89 -4.06
N PHE A 69 1.48 5.71 -3.15
CA PHE A 69 1.52 6.43 -1.88
C PHE A 69 2.77 7.28 -1.84
N VAL A 70 2.64 8.54 -1.44
CA VAL A 70 3.75 9.49 -1.38
C VAL A 70 3.79 10.13 0.01
N LYS A 71 4.98 10.14 0.62
CA LYS A 71 5.20 10.75 1.93
C LYS A 71 5.89 12.10 1.76
N ASP A 72 5.14 13.14 2.03
CA ASP A 72 5.66 14.52 1.97
C ASP A 72 4.70 15.48 2.67
N THR A 73 5.05 16.77 2.65
CA THR A 73 4.18 17.85 3.08
C THR A 73 3.11 18.14 2.01
N ARG A 74 1.95 18.61 2.44
CA ARG A 74 0.87 18.97 1.52
C ARG A 74 1.30 20.06 0.54
N GLU A 75 2.00 21.09 1.03
CA GLU A 75 2.43 22.23 0.22
C GLU A 75 3.38 21.83 -0.92
N HIS A 76 4.34 20.95 -0.62
CA HIS A 76 5.26 20.46 -1.64
C HIS A 76 4.55 19.57 -2.67
N LEU A 77 3.66 18.70 -2.22
CA LEU A 77 2.88 17.84 -3.14
C LEU A 77 1.91 18.63 -4.01
N ASP A 78 1.28 19.68 -3.49
CA ASP A 78 0.40 20.55 -4.28
C ASP A 78 1.14 21.17 -5.46
N ALA A 79 2.37 21.68 -5.25
CA ALA A 79 3.21 22.22 -6.32
C ALA A 79 3.58 21.16 -7.38
N ILE A 80 3.86 19.93 -6.95
CA ILE A 80 4.16 18.81 -7.88
C ILE A 80 2.91 18.43 -8.67
N VAL A 81 1.74 18.34 -8.02
CA VAL A 81 0.47 18.00 -8.68
C VAL A 81 0.07 19.06 -9.71
N GLU A 82 0.21 20.35 -9.37
CA GLU A 82 -0.08 21.46 -10.28
C GLU A 82 0.81 21.43 -11.53
N SER A 83 2.08 21.06 -11.36
CA SER A 83 3.05 21.01 -12.48
C SER A 83 3.04 19.69 -13.26
N THR A 84 2.37 18.64 -12.75
CA THR A 84 2.40 17.30 -13.35
C THR A 84 1.04 16.89 -13.88
N PRO A 85 0.81 16.98 -15.20
CA PRO A 85 -0.43 16.50 -15.80
C PRO A 85 -0.67 15.02 -15.49
N LYS A 86 -1.94 14.67 -15.18
CA LYS A 86 -2.37 13.30 -14.88
C LYS A 86 -1.89 12.72 -13.53
N LEU A 87 -1.26 13.52 -12.67
CA LEU A 87 -1.04 13.19 -11.29
C LEU A 87 -2.12 13.86 -10.43
N GLN A 88 -2.78 13.09 -9.59
CA GLN A 88 -3.87 13.58 -8.76
C GLN A 88 -3.86 12.91 -7.39
N TYR A 89 -4.40 13.59 -6.38
CA TYR A 89 -4.75 12.94 -5.12
C TYR A 89 -5.93 11.99 -5.30
N ARG A 90 -5.98 10.94 -4.50
CA ARG A 90 -7.22 10.21 -4.24
C ARG A 90 -8.00 10.95 -3.17
N TYR A 91 -9.28 11.16 -3.42
CA TYR A 91 -10.15 11.90 -2.50
C TYR A 91 -11.10 10.95 -1.77
N LYS A 92 -11.46 11.33 -0.55
CA LYS A 92 -12.48 10.62 0.23
C LYS A 92 -13.83 10.73 -0.47
N LEU A 93 -14.55 9.62 -0.54
CA LEU A 93 -15.92 9.60 -1.07
C LEU A 93 -16.83 10.45 -0.19
N GLY A 94 -17.70 11.26 -0.81
CA GLY A 94 -18.69 12.09 -0.10
C GLY A 94 -18.12 13.35 0.58
N VAL A 95 -16.82 13.58 0.52
CA VAL A 95 -16.19 14.78 1.10
C VAL A 95 -15.43 15.51 0.01
N GLN A 96 -15.86 16.74 -0.28
CA GLN A 96 -15.31 17.52 -1.38
C GLN A 96 -13.83 17.86 -1.14
N HIS A 97 -12.98 17.56 -2.13
CA HIS A 97 -11.55 17.90 -2.16
C HIS A 97 -10.71 17.51 -0.92
N THR A 98 -11.11 16.46 -0.20
CA THR A 98 -10.32 15.97 0.94
C THR A 98 -9.47 14.78 0.50
N PRO A 99 -8.14 14.92 0.38
CA PRO A 99 -7.25 13.81 0.04
C PRO A 99 -7.32 12.69 1.07
N ILE A 100 -7.12 11.48 0.59
CA ILE A 100 -6.94 10.33 1.48
C ILE A 100 -5.53 10.37 2.03
N ILE A 101 -5.43 10.47 3.36
CA ILE A 101 -4.18 10.40 4.11
C ILE A 101 -4.16 9.07 4.85
N VAL A 102 -3.07 8.34 4.71
CA VAL A 102 -2.79 7.12 5.47
C VAL A 102 -1.91 7.52 6.67
N PRO A 103 -2.30 7.16 7.90
CA PRO A 103 -1.45 7.39 9.08
C PRO A 103 -0.06 6.77 8.87
N VAL A 104 0.99 7.49 9.29
CA VAL A 104 2.38 7.06 9.07
C VAL A 104 2.62 5.68 9.67
N ALA A 105 2.13 5.43 10.88
CA ALA A 105 2.27 4.13 11.54
C ALA A 105 1.61 2.98 10.77
N ASP A 106 0.44 3.22 10.17
CA ASP A 106 -0.27 2.21 9.38
C ASP A 106 0.46 1.91 8.07
N MET A 107 0.95 2.96 7.41
CA MET A 107 1.70 2.78 6.16
C MET A 107 3.05 2.11 6.37
N GLU A 108 3.82 2.52 7.38
CA GLU A 108 5.10 1.91 7.71
C GLU A 108 4.92 0.43 8.13
N ARG A 109 3.86 0.15 8.88
CA ARG A 109 3.49 -1.22 9.23
C ARG A 109 3.13 -2.05 8.00
N PHE A 110 2.36 -1.48 7.06
CA PHE A 110 2.01 -2.15 5.82
C PHE A 110 3.24 -2.44 4.96
N ILE A 111 4.11 -1.45 4.75
CA ILE A 111 5.35 -1.60 3.98
C ILE A 111 6.24 -2.68 4.61
N LYS A 112 6.49 -2.61 5.91
CA LYS A 112 7.31 -3.60 6.62
C LYS A 112 6.73 -5.02 6.50
N ALA A 113 5.41 -5.17 6.54
CA ALA A 113 4.76 -6.46 6.36
C ALA A 113 4.99 -7.02 4.94
N VAL A 114 4.86 -6.17 3.92
CA VAL A 114 5.09 -6.56 2.52
C VAL A 114 6.55 -6.93 2.29
N GLU A 115 7.50 -6.13 2.79
CA GLU A 115 8.94 -6.36 2.65
C GLU A 115 9.43 -7.61 3.40
N ALA A 116 8.75 -8.01 4.47
CA ALA A 116 9.08 -9.22 5.22
C ALA A 116 8.65 -10.53 4.53
N SER A 117 7.96 -10.46 3.40
CA SER A 117 7.45 -11.62 2.67
C SER A 117 8.06 -11.72 1.29
N ASP A 118 8.64 -12.89 0.97
CA ASP A 118 9.17 -13.16 -0.38
C ASP A 118 8.07 -13.25 -1.45
N ASN A 119 6.83 -13.48 -1.05
CA ASN A 119 5.70 -13.63 -1.97
C ASN A 119 4.44 -12.94 -1.44
N PRO A 120 4.43 -11.61 -1.33
CA PRO A 120 3.24 -10.87 -0.95
C PRO A 120 2.18 -10.96 -2.05
N LYS A 121 0.90 -11.13 -1.66
CA LYS A 121 -0.23 -11.06 -2.59
C LYS A 121 -1.04 -9.84 -2.26
N PHE A 122 -1.28 -9.00 -3.26
CA PHE A 122 -2.09 -7.80 -3.12
C PHE A 122 -3.53 -8.04 -3.56
N TYR A 123 -4.43 -7.27 -2.97
CA TYR A 123 -5.86 -7.29 -3.26
C TYR A 123 -6.39 -5.87 -3.34
N SER A 124 -7.21 -5.60 -4.35
CA SER A 124 -8.03 -4.38 -4.36
C SER A 124 -9.11 -4.47 -3.26
N PRO A 125 -9.72 -3.35 -2.85
CA PRO A 125 -10.77 -3.38 -1.84
C PRO A 125 -11.93 -4.32 -2.17
N ASP A 126 -12.27 -4.46 -3.45
CA ASP A 126 -13.36 -5.29 -3.93
C ASP A 126 -13.03 -6.79 -3.93
N GLU A 127 -11.75 -7.15 -3.92
CA GLU A 127 -11.28 -8.54 -3.86
C GLU A 127 -11.21 -9.09 -2.44
N VAL A 128 -11.27 -8.23 -1.42
CA VAL A 128 -11.26 -8.65 -0.02
C VAL A 128 -12.67 -9.03 0.40
N THR A 129 -12.92 -10.34 0.44
CA THR A 129 -14.24 -10.86 0.81
C THR A 129 -14.46 -10.89 2.34
N PRO A 130 -15.73 -10.91 2.82
CA PRO A 130 -16.01 -11.05 4.25
C PRO A 130 -15.38 -12.31 4.87
N GLU A 131 -15.31 -13.41 4.12
CA GLU A 131 -14.71 -14.67 4.58
C GLU A 131 -13.19 -14.52 4.85
N MET A 132 -12.52 -13.63 4.14
CA MET A 132 -11.11 -13.31 4.37
C MET A 132 -10.89 -12.56 5.69
N ARG A 133 -11.94 -12.06 6.34
CA ARG A 133 -11.88 -11.25 7.57
C ARG A 133 -12.29 -12.01 8.84
N ASN A 134 -12.49 -13.32 8.78
CA ASN A 134 -13.16 -14.08 9.84
C ASN A 134 -12.32 -14.38 11.08
N ARG A 135 -10.99 -14.37 11.00
CA ARG A 135 -10.13 -14.81 12.11
C ARG A 135 -9.04 -13.78 12.38
N LYS A 136 -9.21 -13.03 13.44
CA LYS A 136 -8.16 -12.11 13.91
C LYS A 136 -7.02 -12.89 14.54
N ILE A 137 -5.80 -12.52 14.20
CA ILE A 137 -4.59 -13.11 14.74
C ILE A 137 -3.58 -12.03 15.13
N ARG A 138 -2.68 -12.42 16.02
CA ARG A 138 -1.44 -11.70 16.33
C ARG A 138 -0.27 -12.60 16.02
N ILE A 139 0.78 -12.03 15.46
CA ILE A 139 2.05 -12.73 15.27
C ILE A 139 2.89 -12.56 16.53
N ILE A 140 3.48 -13.66 17.02
CA ILE A 140 4.35 -13.67 18.19
C ILE A 140 5.71 -14.19 17.75
N GLY A 141 6.69 -13.32 17.75
CA GLY A 141 8.07 -13.61 17.32
C GLY A 141 8.35 -13.33 15.86
N GLY A 142 9.61 -13.47 15.48
CA GLY A 142 10.08 -13.20 14.12
C GLY A 142 10.05 -11.72 13.73
N GLN A 143 10.17 -11.47 12.43
CA GLN A 143 10.23 -10.10 11.87
C GLN A 143 8.90 -9.31 12.01
N LEU A 144 7.80 -10.04 12.18
CA LEU A 144 6.44 -9.48 12.28
C LEU A 144 5.88 -9.57 13.70
N ASP A 145 6.74 -9.67 14.71
CA ASP A 145 6.30 -9.74 16.10
C ASP A 145 5.35 -8.59 16.46
N GLY A 146 4.25 -8.91 17.14
CA GLY A 146 3.21 -7.95 17.52
C GLY A 146 2.26 -7.53 16.42
N TYR A 147 2.45 -7.95 15.16
CA TYR A 147 1.52 -7.66 14.09
C TYR A 147 0.17 -8.34 14.31
N THR A 148 -0.88 -7.57 14.10
CA THR A 148 -2.26 -8.04 14.14
C THR A 148 -2.88 -7.89 12.76
N GLY A 149 -3.72 -8.81 12.39
CA GLY A 149 -4.45 -8.81 11.13
C GLY A 149 -5.42 -9.97 11.07
N THR A 150 -5.81 -10.37 9.89
CA THR A 150 -6.73 -11.48 9.69
C THR A 150 -6.02 -12.68 9.08
N LEU A 151 -6.30 -13.86 9.61
CA LEU A 151 -5.78 -15.11 9.07
C LEU A 151 -6.53 -15.49 7.80
N VAL A 152 -5.82 -15.54 6.68
CA VAL A 152 -6.34 -16.07 5.41
C VAL A 152 -5.79 -17.46 5.18
N THR A 153 -6.70 -18.40 4.95
CA THR A 153 -6.37 -19.76 4.58
C THR A 153 -6.96 -20.07 3.20
N THR A 154 -6.12 -20.53 2.29
CA THR A 154 -6.60 -20.99 0.98
C THR A 154 -6.92 -22.47 1.04
N ARG A 155 -8.11 -22.87 0.57
CA ARG A 155 -8.51 -24.27 0.54
C ARG A 155 -7.49 -25.10 -0.25
N GLY A 156 -6.99 -26.19 0.37
CA GLY A 156 -5.96 -27.05 -0.23
C GLY A 156 -4.52 -26.56 -0.08
N SER A 157 -4.28 -25.38 0.51
CA SER A 157 -2.94 -24.89 0.83
C SER A 157 -2.62 -25.07 2.31
N LYS A 158 -1.40 -25.55 2.59
CA LYS A 158 -0.85 -25.60 3.96
C LYS A 158 -0.35 -24.23 4.44
N THR A 159 -0.14 -23.30 3.52
CA THR A 159 0.40 -21.98 3.79
C THR A 159 -0.65 -21.11 4.48
N LYS A 160 -0.29 -20.57 5.65
CA LYS A 160 -1.10 -19.59 6.36
C LYS A 160 -0.63 -18.19 6.00
N ARG A 161 -1.55 -17.26 5.85
CA ARG A 161 -1.24 -15.89 5.47
C ARG A 161 -1.91 -14.89 6.41
N LEU A 162 -1.20 -13.83 6.74
CA LEU A 162 -1.72 -12.69 7.47
C LEU A 162 -2.20 -11.64 6.46
N LEU A 163 -3.46 -11.25 6.53
CA LEU A 163 -4.00 -10.12 5.77
C LEU A 163 -3.78 -8.83 6.54
N VAL A 164 -3.09 -7.89 5.91
CA VAL A 164 -2.88 -6.51 6.40
C VAL A 164 -3.60 -5.57 5.44
N GLU A 165 -4.40 -4.66 5.96
CA GLU A 165 -5.23 -3.78 5.15
C GLU A 165 -4.86 -2.31 5.36
N LEU A 166 -4.83 -1.56 4.26
CA LEU A 166 -5.02 -0.11 4.24
C LEU A 166 -6.48 0.12 3.82
N PRO A 167 -7.37 0.45 4.74
CA PRO A 167 -8.81 0.48 4.50
C PRO A 167 -9.18 1.29 3.26
N THR A 168 -10.06 0.76 2.42
CA THR A 168 -10.58 1.34 1.17
C THR A 168 -9.55 1.56 0.05
N LEU A 169 -8.29 1.23 0.26
CA LEU A 169 -7.22 1.46 -0.71
C LEU A 169 -6.60 0.17 -1.23
N LEU A 170 -6.10 -0.68 -0.31
CA LEU A 170 -5.31 -1.85 -0.67
C LEU A 170 -5.25 -2.83 0.50
N ALA A 171 -5.14 -4.11 0.20
CA ALA A 171 -4.77 -5.13 1.16
C ALA A 171 -3.61 -5.97 0.64
N ALA A 172 -2.83 -6.53 1.55
CA ALA A 172 -1.79 -7.49 1.24
C ALA A 172 -1.91 -8.71 2.14
N SER A 173 -1.74 -9.90 1.58
CA SER A 173 -1.55 -11.10 2.37
C SER A 173 -0.11 -11.58 2.28
N ILE A 174 0.49 -11.82 3.43
CA ILE A 174 1.87 -12.24 3.60
C ILE A 174 1.93 -13.61 4.24
N GLU A 175 2.92 -14.41 3.87
CA GLU A 175 3.08 -15.75 4.43
C GLU A 175 3.57 -15.64 5.89
N VAL A 176 3.01 -16.49 6.75
CA VAL A 176 3.37 -16.54 8.16
C VAL A 176 3.51 -18.00 8.60
N GLU A 177 4.50 -18.27 9.43
CA GLU A 177 4.70 -19.59 10.00
C GLU A 177 3.64 -19.87 11.08
N ALA A 178 3.12 -21.09 11.06
CA ALA A 178 1.98 -21.48 11.90
C ALA A 178 2.29 -21.37 13.41
N GLU A 179 3.54 -21.57 13.78
CA GLU A 179 4.01 -21.54 15.16
C GLU A 179 4.00 -20.15 15.80
N TYR A 180 4.03 -19.10 14.96
CA TYR A 180 3.97 -17.70 15.42
C TYR A 180 2.56 -17.12 15.46
N ILE A 181 1.52 -17.92 15.20
CA ILE A 181 0.15 -17.43 15.14
C ILE A 181 -0.56 -17.61 16.46
N GLN A 182 -0.98 -16.50 17.06
CA GLN A 182 -1.90 -16.47 18.18
C GLN A 182 -3.28 -15.99 17.73
N LEU A 183 -4.34 -16.75 18.01
CA LEU A 183 -5.70 -16.30 17.80
C LEU A 183 -6.05 -15.24 18.87
N ILE A 184 -6.69 -14.17 18.45
CA ILE A 184 -7.22 -13.13 19.33
C ILE A 184 -8.73 -13.06 19.17
N PRO A 185 -9.48 -12.84 20.28
CA PRO A 185 -10.95 -12.76 20.27
C PRO A 185 -11.48 -11.58 19.44
#